data_d6c395421b1acf5c5af50fe06e0dd640
#
_entry.id   d6c395421b1acf5c5af50fe06e0dd640
#
_cell.length_a   1.000
_cell.length_b   1.000
_cell.length_c   1.000
_cell.angle_alpha   90.00
_cell.angle_beta   90.00
_cell.angle_gamma   90.00
#
_symmetry.space_group_name_H-M   'P 1'
#
loop_
_entity.id
_entity.type
_entity.pdbx_description
1 polymer ?
#
loop_
_entity_poly.entity_id
_entity_poly.type
_entity_poly.pdbx_seq_one_letter_code
_entity_poly.pdbx_strand_id
1 'polypeptide(L)'
;MLERAIDERQETKTVCLEDLVPGDHLLRKIERAVDFEEIYPMVEGYYCEDNGRPAVDPVVLVKIVLIWHLFGIRSLRQTLKEIAVNLAFRWFLGFGIDTPIPHFATVSYAFATRFPNEVSEKIFAWVLEVAVAKGYVKAETAFIDGTHIKASANKNKRQKEAAKATARIYDEQLWEEINGDREAHGKKPLKEKERAEEAKEKTVSVTDPECGLFQKGEHEVQFAYEAHTACDPHGFILGYDVTPGNVHDSVAFDAVYDKITENFPQINTVVMDAAFKTPWICKRIIDDGRQVSLPYKRPMTKEDFFRKYEYVYDEYYDCILCPANQVLKYSTTNRDGYREYKSDPKICVNCPFLSQCTQSKNHQKTVTRHIWEAYIEQAEDFRHTPEGKAIYAKRKETIERTFADAKEKHAMRCTNMRGLARVRNWVGLKFAAMNLKRLAVWVAKNLLCRWFYSFSLHFSPIFLNNIPPELRQLRVL
;
A
#
# COMPACT_ATOMS: atom_id res chain seq x y z
N MET A 1 44.45 -9.47 -32.32
CA MET A 1 45.57 -8.94 -31.50
C MET A 1 45.08 -8.60 -30.12
N LEU A 2 45.79 -8.95 -29.08
CA LEU A 2 45.44 -8.55 -27.71
C LEU A 2 46.08 -7.18 -27.47
N GLU A 3 45.28 -6.11 -27.38
CA GLU A 3 45.74 -4.80 -26.98
C GLU A 3 45.64 -4.64 -25.46
N ARG A 4 46.69 -4.07 -24.84
CA ARG A 4 46.64 -3.71 -23.43
C ARG A 4 46.06 -2.31 -23.29
N ALA A 5 45.10 -2.15 -22.35
CA ALA A 5 44.57 -0.86 -22.01
C ALA A 5 45.65 0.12 -21.52
N ILE A 6 45.62 1.34 -21.99
CA ILE A 6 46.48 2.43 -21.52
C ILE A 6 45.92 2.94 -20.19
N ASP A 7 46.80 3.13 -19.21
CA ASP A 7 46.39 3.71 -17.91
C ASP A 7 46.42 5.22 -18.00
N GLU A 8 45.23 5.84 -18.11
CA GLU A 8 45.03 7.31 -18.22
C GLU A 8 44.76 7.99 -16.86
N ARG A 9 44.89 7.29 -15.74
CA ARG A 9 44.58 7.85 -14.39
C ARG A 9 45.36 9.07 -14.01
N GLN A 10 46.54 9.30 -14.60
CA GLN A 10 47.43 10.46 -14.37
C GLN A 10 47.21 11.55 -15.41
N GLU A 11 46.35 11.36 -16.40
CA GLU A 11 46.11 12.36 -17.42
C GLU A 11 45.33 13.54 -16.86
N THR A 12 45.82 14.77 -17.11
CA THR A 12 45.13 15.99 -16.71
C THR A 12 44.25 16.49 -17.87
N LYS A 13 42.95 16.59 -17.58
CA LYS A 13 41.95 17.14 -18.54
C LYS A 13 41.19 18.26 -17.84
N THR A 14 40.98 19.37 -18.52
CA THR A 14 40.08 20.44 -18.04
C THR A 14 38.67 20.14 -18.54
N VAL A 15 37.74 19.84 -17.63
CA VAL A 15 36.37 19.49 -17.93
C VAL A 15 35.40 20.18 -16.98
N CYS A 16 34.19 20.47 -17.44
CA CYS A 16 33.09 20.92 -16.61
C CYS A 16 32.31 19.70 -16.06
N LEU A 17 31.94 19.72 -14.77
CA LEU A 17 31.13 18.65 -14.19
C LEU A 17 29.80 18.46 -14.92
N GLU A 18 29.25 19.56 -15.46
CA GLU A 18 28.04 19.52 -16.29
C GLU A 18 28.22 18.61 -17.51
N ASP A 19 29.37 18.60 -18.15
CA ASP A 19 29.64 17.82 -19.35
C ASP A 19 29.93 16.34 -19.07
N LEU A 20 30.36 16.03 -17.82
CA LEU A 20 30.71 14.66 -17.42
C LEU A 20 29.50 13.78 -17.10
N VAL A 21 28.35 14.37 -16.79
CA VAL A 21 27.14 13.60 -16.46
C VAL A 21 26.32 13.37 -17.74
N PRO A 22 26.07 12.12 -18.15
CA PRO A 22 25.31 11.84 -19.36
C PRO A 22 23.93 12.51 -19.39
N GLY A 23 23.50 13.03 -20.54
CA GLY A 23 22.26 13.77 -20.69
C GLY A 23 20.99 12.94 -20.42
N ASP A 24 21.09 11.62 -20.56
CA ASP A 24 20.03 10.64 -20.26
C ASP A 24 20.10 10.06 -18.84
N HIS A 25 21.03 10.52 -17.99
CA HIS A 25 21.16 10.06 -16.61
C HIS A 25 19.87 10.34 -15.81
N LEU A 26 19.48 9.40 -14.91
CA LEU A 26 18.24 9.50 -14.11
C LEU A 26 18.13 10.83 -13.35
N LEU A 27 19.21 11.29 -12.73
CA LEU A 27 19.20 12.52 -11.93
C LEU A 27 18.94 13.76 -12.79
N ARG A 28 19.40 13.80 -14.05
CA ARG A 28 19.04 14.86 -15.00
C ARG A 28 17.56 14.84 -15.38
N LYS A 29 16.99 13.65 -15.55
CA LYS A 29 15.54 13.48 -15.78
C LYS A 29 14.72 13.97 -14.60
N ILE A 30 15.19 13.71 -13.38
CA ILE A 30 14.55 14.18 -12.15
C ILE A 30 14.63 15.70 -12.04
N GLU A 31 15.79 16.29 -12.25
CA GLU A 31 15.99 17.76 -12.21
C GLU A 31 15.06 18.51 -13.19
N ARG A 32 14.80 17.91 -14.36
CA ARG A 32 13.86 18.46 -15.35
C ARG A 32 12.40 18.21 -15.04
N ALA A 33 12.08 17.25 -14.18
CA ALA A 33 10.72 16.82 -13.93
C ALA A 33 9.99 17.65 -12.88
N VAL A 34 10.72 18.18 -11.89
CA VAL A 34 10.20 18.94 -10.74
C VAL A 34 11.05 20.16 -10.47
N ASP A 35 10.45 21.17 -9.83
CA ASP A 35 11.16 22.34 -9.33
C ASP A 35 11.46 22.13 -7.84
N PHE A 36 12.74 22.04 -7.48
CA PHE A 36 13.17 21.84 -6.10
C PHE A 36 13.04 23.09 -5.21
N GLU A 37 12.79 24.29 -5.77
CA GLU A 37 12.51 25.50 -5.01
C GLU A 37 11.26 25.34 -4.12
N GLU A 38 10.31 24.49 -4.52
CA GLU A 38 9.13 24.17 -3.72
C GLU A 38 9.43 23.53 -2.35
N ILE A 39 10.66 23.10 -2.11
CA ILE A 39 11.09 22.54 -0.81
C ILE A 39 11.20 23.65 0.25
N TYR A 40 11.64 24.85 -0.13
CA TYR A 40 11.87 25.94 0.84
C TYR A 40 10.61 26.29 1.65
N PRO A 41 9.43 26.57 1.04
CA PRO A 41 8.24 26.89 1.81
C PRO A 41 7.73 25.73 2.69
N MET A 42 8.10 24.47 2.38
CA MET A 42 7.72 23.34 3.22
C MET A 42 8.47 23.29 4.55
N VAL A 43 9.65 23.90 4.61
CA VAL A 43 10.59 23.77 5.74
C VAL A 43 10.97 25.08 6.40
N GLU A 44 10.67 26.24 5.83
CA GLU A 44 11.12 27.54 6.34
C GLU A 44 10.74 27.76 7.80
N GLY A 45 9.55 27.35 8.23
CA GLY A 45 9.11 27.45 9.62
C GLY A 45 9.94 26.66 10.66
N TYR A 46 10.84 25.78 10.19
CA TYR A 46 11.77 25.02 11.05
C TYR A 46 13.19 25.63 11.06
N TYR A 47 13.39 26.80 10.43
CA TYR A 47 14.65 27.53 10.38
C TYR A 47 14.48 28.88 11.07
N CYS A 48 15.53 29.34 11.79
CA CYS A 48 15.57 30.68 12.36
C CYS A 48 16.09 31.67 11.32
N GLU A 49 15.44 32.83 11.20
CA GLU A 49 15.83 33.87 10.25
C GLU A 49 17.17 34.51 10.60
N ASP A 50 17.42 34.87 11.89
CA ASP A 50 18.47 35.76 12.31
C ASP A 50 19.51 35.15 13.28
N ASN A 51 19.41 33.86 13.65
CA ASN A 51 20.28 33.33 14.69
C ASN A 51 20.84 31.94 14.38
N GLY A 52 22.12 31.72 14.64
CA GLY A 52 22.79 30.45 14.59
C GLY A 52 23.80 30.28 13.44
N ARG A 53 24.51 29.14 13.46
CA ARG A 53 25.42 28.77 12.38
C ARG A 53 24.62 28.48 11.10
N PRO A 54 25.08 28.96 9.91
CA PRO A 54 24.46 28.64 8.64
C PRO A 54 24.20 27.16 8.51
N ALA A 55 22.95 26.80 8.24
CA ALA A 55 22.53 25.43 8.08
C ALA A 55 22.92 24.90 6.69
N VAL A 56 22.97 23.57 6.53
CA VAL A 56 23.03 22.98 5.20
C VAL A 56 21.71 23.29 4.52
N ASP A 57 21.76 23.66 3.26
CA ASP A 57 20.62 23.96 2.41
C ASP A 57 19.58 22.82 2.46
N PRO A 58 18.29 23.11 2.73
CA PRO A 58 17.22 22.10 2.80
C PRO A 58 17.03 21.34 1.50
N VAL A 59 17.20 21.98 0.34
CA VAL A 59 17.12 21.31 -0.97
C VAL A 59 18.25 20.28 -1.10
N VAL A 60 19.47 20.64 -0.69
CA VAL A 60 20.59 19.68 -0.67
C VAL A 60 20.31 18.52 0.27
N LEU A 61 19.73 18.76 1.46
CA LEU A 61 19.37 17.70 2.40
C LEU A 61 18.35 16.74 1.78
N VAL A 62 17.28 17.25 1.17
CA VAL A 62 16.27 16.43 0.49
C VAL A 62 16.89 15.66 -0.67
N LYS A 63 17.68 16.30 -1.53
CA LYS A 63 18.39 15.64 -2.63
C LYS A 63 19.31 14.50 -2.15
N ILE A 64 20.01 14.65 -1.02
CA ILE A 64 20.80 13.57 -0.41
C ILE A 64 19.92 12.37 -0.04
N VAL A 65 18.77 12.60 0.58
CA VAL A 65 17.84 11.53 0.97
C VAL A 65 17.16 10.90 -0.25
N LEU A 66 16.86 11.71 -1.28
CA LEU A 66 16.38 11.17 -2.56
C LEU A 66 17.42 10.25 -3.21
N ILE A 67 18.71 10.63 -3.26
CA ILE A 67 19.78 9.72 -3.74
C ILE A 67 19.77 8.41 -2.94
N TRP A 68 19.70 8.50 -1.61
CA TRP A 68 19.63 7.33 -0.75
C TRP A 68 18.52 6.36 -1.17
N HIS A 69 17.29 6.87 -1.36
CA HIS A 69 16.14 6.07 -1.68
C HIS A 69 16.05 5.66 -3.16
N LEU A 70 16.44 6.53 -4.11
CA LEU A 70 16.42 6.27 -5.55
C LEU A 70 17.34 5.11 -5.96
N PHE A 71 18.52 5.06 -5.34
CA PHE A 71 19.55 4.05 -5.68
C PHE A 71 19.61 2.88 -4.70
N GLY A 72 18.67 2.81 -3.74
CA GLY A 72 18.57 1.69 -2.81
C GLY A 72 19.83 1.49 -1.96
N ILE A 73 20.53 2.56 -1.63
CA ILE A 73 21.74 2.49 -0.79
C ILE A 73 21.32 2.09 0.63
N ARG A 74 22.13 1.27 1.32
CA ARG A 74 21.70 0.65 2.60
C ARG A 74 21.60 1.65 3.76
N SER A 75 22.37 2.73 3.78
CA SER A 75 22.37 3.67 4.89
C SER A 75 22.77 5.08 4.44
N LEU A 76 22.34 6.09 5.20
CA LEU A 76 22.74 7.48 4.97
C LEU A 76 24.25 7.66 5.00
N ARG A 77 24.97 6.96 5.90
CA ARG A 77 26.43 7.02 5.97
C ARG A 77 27.08 6.51 4.69
N GLN A 78 26.57 5.42 4.12
CA GLN A 78 27.04 4.91 2.84
C GLN A 78 26.70 5.85 1.70
N THR A 79 25.51 6.43 1.70
CA THR A 79 25.09 7.43 0.71
C THR A 79 26.07 8.59 0.61
N LEU A 80 26.50 9.14 1.75
CA LEU A 80 27.46 10.24 1.75
C LEU A 80 28.87 9.83 1.26
N LYS A 81 29.27 8.58 1.50
CA LYS A 81 30.49 8.03 0.92
C LYS A 81 30.40 7.89 -0.59
N GLU A 82 29.26 7.42 -1.10
CA GLU A 82 29.02 7.33 -2.56
C GLU A 82 28.98 8.73 -3.19
N ILE A 83 28.33 9.72 -2.56
CA ILE A 83 28.32 11.11 -3.02
C ILE A 83 29.74 11.68 -3.13
N ALA A 84 30.64 11.29 -2.23
CA ALA A 84 32.02 11.80 -2.25
C ALA A 84 32.77 11.45 -3.55
N VAL A 85 32.46 10.32 -4.16
CA VAL A 85 33.18 9.77 -5.33
C VAL A 85 32.36 9.71 -6.62
N ASN A 86 31.03 9.92 -6.55
CA ASN A 86 30.15 9.83 -7.69
C ASN A 86 29.85 11.22 -8.28
N LEU A 87 30.33 11.48 -9.48
CA LEU A 87 30.18 12.77 -10.16
C LEU A 87 28.70 13.13 -10.43
N ALA A 88 27.86 12.17 -10.79
CA ALA A 88 26.44 12.43 -11.03
C ALA A 88 25.69 12.80 -9.74
N PHE A 89 26.09 12.24 -8.59
CA PHE A 89 25.50 12.60 -7.31
C PHE A 89 25.93 14.00 -6.89
N ARG A 90 27.22 14.35 -7.07
CA ARG A 90 27.73 15.70 -6.82
C ARG A 90 27.04 16.74 -7.70
N TRP A 91 26.92 16.44 -9.00
CA TRP A 91 26.20 17.29 -9.94
C TRP A 91 24.76 17.56 -9.49
N PHE A 92 24.03 16.53 -9.08
CA PHE A 92 22.64 16.67 -8.64
C PHE A 92 22.47 17.52 -7.38
N LEU A 93 23.51 17.55 -6.52
CA LEU A 93 23.54 18.38 -5.31
C LEU A 93 24.04 19.82 -5.58
N GLY A 94 24.48 20.13 -6.80
CA GLY A 94 25.14 21.40 -7.11
C GLY A 94 26.53 21.52 -6.53
N PHE A 95 27.19 20.40 -6.19
CA PHE A 95 28.54 20.40 -5.61
C PHE A 95 29.61 20.35 -6.70
N GLY A 96 30.68 21.10 -6.54
CA GLY A 96 31.91 20.94 -7.33
C GLY A 96 32.67 19.64 -6.97
N ILE A 97 33.76 19.35 -7.69
CA ILE A 97 34.57 18.14 -7.49
C ILE A 97 35.22 18.13 -6.10
N ASP A 98 35.59 19.26 -5.56
CA ASP A 98 36.26 19.49 -4.28
C ASP A 98 35.35 19.94 -3.14
N THR A 99 34.06 20.22 -3.42
CA THR A 99 33.11 20.67 -2.40
C THR A 99 33.02 19.63 -1.27
N PRO A 100 33.21 20.03 0.00
CA PRO A 100 33.15 19.09 1.12
C PRO A 100 31.74 18.53 1.34
N ILE A 101 31.68 17.24 1.57
CA ILE A 101 30.38 16.54 1.81
C ILE A 101 29.98 16.73 3.28
N PRO A 102 28.70 17.06 3.57
CA PRO A 102 28.23 17.20 4.94
C PRO A 102 28.44 15.89 5.74
N HIS A 103 28.79 16.03 7.01
CA HIS A 103 28.91 14.84 7.88
C HIS A 103 27.55 14.19 8.09
N PHE A 104 27.52 12.84 8.18
CA PHE A 104 26.27 12.10 8.31
C PHE A 104 25.43 12.50 9.54
N ALA A 105 26.07 12.89 10.65
CA ALA A 105 25.39 13.36 11.85
C ALA A 105 24.62 14.67 11.60
N THR A 106 25.16 15.58 10.79
CA THR A 106 24.50 16.84 10.42
C THR A 106 23.22 16.55 9.61
N VAL A 107 23.30 15.70 8.61
CA VAL A 107 22.14 15.31 7.80
C VAL A 107 21.10 14.57 8.64
N SER A 108 21.53 13.60 9.46
CA SER A 108 20.64 12.83 10.34
C SER A 108 19.97 13.73 11.38
N TYR A 109 20.68 14.68 11.96
CA TYR A 109 20.13 15.64 12.91
C TYR A 109 19.10 16.56 12.25
N ALA A 110 19.42 17.10 11.08
CA ALA A 110 18.49 17.93 10.33
C ALA A 110 17.16 17.21 10.04
N PHE A 111 17.24 15.94 9.59
CA PHE A 111 16.02 15.13 9.38
C PHE A 111 15.26 14.82 10.67
N ALA A 112 15.94 14.68 11.78
CA ALA A 112 15.29 14.44 13.07
C ALA A 112 14.59 15.68 13.65
N THR A 113 15.07 16.88 13.33
CA THR A 113 14.62 18.14 13.96
C THR A 113 13.88 19.08 13.02
N ARG A 114 14.19 19.07 11.72
CA ARG A 114 13.66 20.01 10.72
C ARG A 114 12.80 19.34 9.64
N PHE A 115 12.77 18.01 9.61
CA PHE A 115 11.93 17.23 8.69
C PHE A 115 11.05 16.25 9.48
N PRO A 116 10.07 16.77 10.25
CA PRO A 116 9.10 15.91 10.89
C PRO A 116 8.26 15.15 9.86
N ASN A 117 7.41 14.22 10.32
CA ASN A 117 6.57 13.39 9.43
C ASN A 117 5.73 14.25 8.46
N GLU A 118 5.22 15.39 8.92
CA GLU A 118 4.44 16.34 8.11
C GLU A 118 5.22 16.86 6.89
N VAL A 119 6.51 17.13 7.02
CA VAL A 119 7.36 17.57 5.89
C VAL A 119 7.58 16.42 4.90
N SER A 120 7.78 15.18 5.37
CA SER A 120 7.92 14.05 4.47
C SER A 120 6.61 13.73 3.73
N GLU A 121 5.47 13.93 4.37
CA GLU A 121 4.15 13.83 3.75
C GLU A 121 3.93 14.94 2.71
N LYS A 122 4.33 16.19 2.99
CA LYS A 122 4.30 17.28 2.02
C LYS A 122 5.18 17.00 0.80
N ILE A 123 6.41 16.47 1.00
CA ILE A 123 7.29 16.07 -0.11
C ILE A 123 6.65 14.97 -0.95
N PHE A 124 6.01 13.98 -0.31
CA PHE A 124 5.29 12.91 -1.02
C PHE A 124 4.11 13.48 -1.83
N ALA A 125 3.30 14.34 -1.22
CA ALA A 125 2.14 14.98 -1.86
C ALA A 125 2.59 15.85 -3.04
N TRP A 126 3.59 16.71 -2.86
CA TRP A 126 4.14 17.54 -3.92
C TRP A 126 4.55 16.74 -5.17
N VAL A 127 5.31 15.67 -5.00
CA VAL A 127 5.72 14.82 -6.15
C VAL A 127 4.51 14.21 -6.84
N LEU A 128 3.50 13.79 -6.08
CA LEU A 128 2.28 13.20 -6.61
C LEU A 128 1.43 14.26 -7.35
N GLU A 129 1.29 15.46 -6.80
CA GLU A 129 0.59 16.59 -7.40
C GLU A 129 1.19 16.99 -8.76
N VAL A 130 2.53 17.04 -8.84
CA VAL A 130 3.22 17.29 -10.12
C VAL A 130 2.90 16.18 -11.14
N ALA A 131 2.81 14.92 -10.70
CA ALA A 131 2.46 13.81 -11.60
C ALA A 131 0.99 13.89 -12.05
N VAL A 132 0.08 14.31 -11.16
CA VAL A 132 -1.35 14.56 -11.46
C VAL A 132 -1.49 15.71 -12.44
N ALA A 133 -0.84 16.85 -12.18
CA ALA A 133 -0.89 18.03 -13.03
C ALA A 133 -0.39 17.77 -14.46
N LYS A 134 0.55 16.82 -14.60
CA LYS A 134 1.06 16.39 -15.93
C LYS A 134 0.18 15.31 -16.58
N GLY A 135 -0.91 14.85 -15.96
CA GLY A 135 -1.83 13.86 -16.48
C GLY A 135 -1.30 12.42 -16.49
N TYR A 136 -0.30 12.09 -15.67
CA TYR A 136 0.29 10.76 -15.63
C TYR A 136 -0.39 9.82 -14.63
N VAL A 137 -1.11 10.36 -13.65
CA VAL A 137 -1.87 9.59 -12.66
C VAL A 137 -3.27 9.32 -13.19
N LYS A 138 -3.71 8.05 -13.13
CA LYS A 138 -5.05 7.59 -13.50
C LYS A 138 -5.74 6.99 -12.29
N ALA A 139 -6.32 7.86 -11.48
CA ALA A 139 -6.89 7.51 -10.20
C ALA A 139 -8.37 7.08 -10.26
N GLU A 140 -8.88 6.59 -11.41
CA GLU A 140 -10.20 5.97 -11.46
C GLU A 140 -10.23 4.59 -10.79
N THR A 141 -9.10 3.90 -10.79
CA THR A 141 -8.93 2.60 -10.13
C THR A 141 -7.78 2.67 -9.13
N ALA A 142 -8.02 2.26 -7.90
CA ALA A 142 -6.99 2.15 -6.86
C ALA A 142 -6.72 0.67 -6.53
N PHE A 143 -5.45 0.27 -6.50
CA PHE A 143 -4.98 -1.04 -6.06
C PHE A 143 -4.41 -0.90 -4.66
N ILE A 144 -5.04 -1.55 -3.66
CA ILE A 144 -4.62 -1.50 -2.26
C ILE A 144 -4.03 -2.85 -1.84
N ASP A 145 -2.90 -2.81 -1.15
CA ASP A 145 -2.23 -4.00 -0.61
C ASP A 145 -1.25 -3.63 0.51
N GLY A 146 -0.83 -4.61 1.30
CA GLY A 146 0.17 -4.47 2.35
C GLY A 146 1.52 -5.10 2.00
N THR A 147 2.60 -4.54 2.52
CA THR A 147 3.92 -5.15 2.40
C THR A 147 4.72 -5.03 3.68
N HIS A 148 5.24 -6.17 4.16
CA HIS A 148 6.05 -6.23 5.35
C HIS A 148 7.48 -5.74 5.11
N ILE A 149 7.98 -4.98 6.09
CA ILE A 149 9.32 -4.40 6.16
C ILE A 149 9.98 -4.93 7.43
N LYS A 150 11.04 -5.71 7.31
CA LYS A 150 11.75 -6.26 8.46
C LYS A 150 12.28 -5.13 9.35
N ALA A 151 11.92 -5.15 10.61
CA ALA A 151 12.33 -4.16 11.60
C ALA A 151 13.81 -4.33 12.01
N SER A 152 14.41 -3.22 12.47
CA SER A 152 15.75 -3.23 13.09
C SER A 152 15.68 -3.75 14.53
N ALA A 153 15.16 -4.96 14.73
CA ALA A 153 14.89 -5.58 16.02
C ALA A 153 15.56 -6.94 16.13
N ASN A 154 16.03 -7.25 17.34
CA ASN A 154 16.60 -8.57 17.62
C ASN A 154 15.46 -9.56 17.95
N LYS A 155 15.27 -10.59 17.13
CA LYS A 155 14.20 -11.58 17.31
C LYS A 155 14.25 -12.36 18.62
N ASN A 156 15.43 -12.46 19.24
CA ASN A 156 15.62 -13.20 20.50
C ASN A 156 15.39 -12.31 21.72
N LYS A 157 15.44 -10.98 21.60
CA LYS A 157 15.16 -10.02 22.68
C LYS A 157 13.70 -9.62 22.64
N ARG A 158 12.84 -10.41 23.26
CA ARG A 158 11.38 -10.23 23.29
C ARG A 158 10.85 -10.35 24.72
N GLN A 159 9.77 -9.64 25.00
CA GLN A 159 9.02 -9.68 26.25
C GLN A 159 7.53 -9.79 25.95
N LYS A 160 6.74 -10.20 26.95
CA LYS A 160 5.29 -10.19 26.88
C LYS A 160 4.76 -8.95 27.55
N GLU A 161 3.83 -8.27 26.89
CA GLU A 161 3.11 -7.11 27.43
C GLU A 161 1.61 -7.32 27.30
N ALA A 162 0.84 -6.77 28.24
CA ALA A 162 -0.61 -6.72 28.14
C ALA A 162 -1.01 -5.73 27.03
N ALA A 163 -1.77 -6.19 26.06
CA ALA A 163 -2.29 -5.35 24.99
C ALA A 163 -3.82 -5.20 25.14
N LYS A 164 -4.29 -3.97 25.12
CA LYS A 164 -5.73 -3.69 25.02
C LYS A 164 -6.22 -4.03 23.60
N ALA A 165 -7.42 -4.60 23.52
CA ALA A 165 -8.08 -4.78 22.24
C ALA A 165 -8.42 -3.40 21.65
N THR A 166 -8.01 -3.14 20.42
CA THR A 166 -8.37 -1.91 19.69
C THR A 166 -9.83 -2.03 19.28
N ALA A 167 -10.67 -1.04 19.64
CA ALA A 167 -12.03 -0.93 19.13
C ALA A 167 -11.97 -0.73 17.61
N ARG A 168 -12.87 -1.38 16.88
CA ARG A 168 -12.99 -1.19 15.42
C ARG A 168 -13.77 0.09 15.16
N ILE A 169 -13.42 0.83 14.13
CA ILE A 169 -14.08 2.10 13.76
C ILE A 169 -15.60 1.92 13.58
N TYR A 170 -16.02 0.76 13.11
CA TYR A 170 -17.43 0.45 12.81
C TYR A 170 -18.19 -0.29 13.94
N ASP A 171 -17.60 -0.45 15.12
CA ASP A 171 -18.22 -1.24 16.19
C ASP A 171 -19.56 -0.66 16.67
N GLU A 172 -19.68 0.68 16.69
CA GLU A 172 -20.93 1.35 17.09
C GLU A 172 -22.02 1.15 16.03
N GLN A 173 -21.70 1.40 14.77
CA GLN A 173 -22.64 1.18 13.66
C GLN A 173 -23.09 -0.27 13.58
N LEU A 174 -22.14 -1.21 13.69
CA LEU A 174 -22.45 -2.64 13.70
C LEU A 174 -23.40 -3.00 14.87
N TRP A 175 -23.18 -2.42 16.04
CA TRP A 175 -24.01 -2.66 17.21
C TRP A 175 -25.45 -2.16 17.03
N GLU A 176 -25.62 -0.96 16.47
CA GLU A 176 -26.93 -0.40 16.16
C GLU A 176 -27.69 -1.26 15.15
N GLU A 177 -27.02 -1.65 14.04
CA GLU A 177 -27.63 -2.47 13.01
C GLU A 177 -27.95 -3.89 13.50
N ILE A 178 -27.13 -4.49 14.39
CA ILE A 178 -27.44 -5.78 15.03
C ILE A 178 -28.73 -5.68 15.87
N ASN A 179 -28.86 -4.61 16.65
CA ASN A 179 -30.04 -4.45 17.50
C ASN A 179 -31.29 -4.17 16.68
N GLY A 180 -31.19 -3.35 15.63
CA GLY A 180 -32.29 -3.13 14.68
C GLY A 180 -32.72 -4.43 13.97
N ASP A 181 -31.77 -5.24 13.53
CA ASP A 181 -32.05 -6.55 12.92
C ASP A 181 -32.75 -7.51 13.89
N ARG A 182 -32.31 -7.54 15.16
CA ARG A 182 -32.96 -8.35 16.20
C ARG A 182 -34.38 -7.93 16.49
N GLU A 183 -34.62 -6.61 16.57
CA GLU A 183 -35.96 -6.05 16.81
C GLU A 183 -36.90 -6.38 15.64
N ALA A 184 -36.44 -6.25 14.40
CA ALA A 184 -37.18 -6.62 13.20
C ALA A 184 -37.60 -8.11 13.21
N HIS A 185 -36.82 -8.97 13.85
CA HIS A 185 -37.13 -10.40 14.05
C HIS A 185 -37.83 -10.71 15.38
N GLY A 186 -38.33 -9.71 16.09
CA GLY A 186 -39.02 -9.88 17.38
C GLY A 186 -38.13 -10.39 18.54
N LYS A 187 -36.83 -10.16 18.45
CA LYS A 187 -35.86 -10.48 19.50
C LYS A 187 -35.54 -9.26 20.32
N LYS A 188 -35.26 -9.47 21.63
CA LYS A 188 -34.79 -8.38 22.50
C LYS A 188 -33.42 -7.89 22.04
N PRO A 189 -33.16 -6.56 22.09
CA PRO A 189 -31.82 -6.04 21.83
C PRO A 189 -30.78 -6.65 22.78
N LEU A 190 -29.55 -6.73 22.32
CA LEU A 190 -28.45 -7.23 23.11
C LEU A 190 -28.14 -6.22 24.21
N LYS A 191 -27.95 -6.69 25.44
CA LYS A 191 -27.44 -5.85 26.51
C LYS A 191 -25.99 -5.47 26.20
N GLU A 192 -25.68 -4.20 26.38
CA GLU A 192 -24.31 -3.74 26.40
C GLU A 192 -23.52 -4.57 27.43
N LYS A 193 -22.56 -5.31 26.98
CA LYS A 193 -21.63 -5.98 27.86
C LYS A 193 -20.47 -5.01 27.96
N GLU A 194 -20.17 -4.51 29.15
CA GLU A 194 -18.85 -3.93 29.38
C GLU A 194 -17.85 -4.90 28.75
N ARG A 195 -17.17 -4.46 27.70
CA ARG A 195 -16.09 -5.24 27.11
C ARG A 195 -15.09 -5.37 28.23
N ALA A 196 -15.10 -6.50 28.92
CA ALA A 196 -13.99 -6.86 29.79
C ALA A 196 -12.75 -6.67 28.90
N GLU A 197 -11.89 -5.72 29.29
CA GLU A 197 -10.60 -5.51 28.64
C GLU A 197 -9.79 -6.80 28.87
N GLU A 198 -10.08 -7.86 28.09
CA GLU A 198 -9.24 -9.04 28.06
C GLU A 198 -7.90 -8.59 27.53
N ALA A 199 -7.01 -8.26 28.43
CA ALA A 199 -5.63 -7.94 28.14
C ALA A 199 -5.00 -9.20 27.53
N LYS A 200 -4.98 -9.28 26.19
CA LYS A 200 -4.25 -10.34 25.49
C LYS A 200 -2.76 -10.07 25.60
N GLU A 201 -2.00 -11.08 26.03
CA GLU A 201 -0.55 -10.97 26.02
C GLU A 201 -0.03 -10.81 24.58
N LYS A 202 0.70 -9.72 24.35
CA LYS A 202 1.36 -9.42 23.09
C LYS A 202 2.86 -9.59 23.25
N THR A 203 3.50 -10.27 22.30
CA THR A 203 4.96 -10.37 22.25
C THR A 203 5.54 -9.11 21.59
N VAL A 204 6.36 -8.37 22.32
CA VAL A 204 7.03 -7.14 21.85
C VAL A 204 8.53 -7.30 21.82
N SER A 205 9.18 -6.54 20.95
CA SER A 205 10.64 -6.47 20.89
C SER A 205 11.17 -5.51 21.96
N VAL A 206 12.17 -5.93 22.71
CA VAL A 206 12.90 -5.04 23.64
C VAL A 206 13.69 -3.97 22.89
N THR A 207 14.11 -4.25 21.67
CA THR A 207 14.96 -3.35 20.88
C THR A 207 14.16 -2.26 20.14
N ASP A 208 12.94 -2.60 19.72
CA ASP A 208 12.02 -1.73 19.01
C ASP A 208 10.59 -2.13 19.40
N PRO A 209 10.03 -1.55 20.50
CA PRO A 209 8.73 -1.96 21.04
C PRO A 209 7.54 -1.67 20.13
N GLU A 210 7.67 -0.71 19.19
CA GLU A 210 6.60 -0.31 18.29
C GLU A 210 6.47 -1.20 17.05
N CYS A 211 7.44 -2.12 16.79
CA CYS A 211 7.29 -3.09 15.71
C CYS A 211 6.39 -4.26 16.14
N GLY A 212 5.77 -4.93 15.16
CA GLY A 212 4.94 -6.10 15.38
C GLY A 212 5.68 -7.41 15.12
N LEU A 213 5.33 -8.47 15.87
CA LEU A 213 5.79 -9.82 15.57
C LEU A 213 4.95 -10.38 14.42
N PHE A 214 5.57 -10.55 13.25
CA PHE A 214 4.97 -11.10 12.06
C PHE A 214 5.37 -12.57 11.88
N GLN A 215 4.41 -13.39 11.52
CA GLN A 215 4.62 -14.80 11.22
C GLN A 215 4.05 -15.13 9.84
N LYS A 216 4.91 -15.66 8.96
CA LYS A 216 4.52 -16.15 7.64
C LYS A 216 4.79 -17.65 7.55
N GLY A 217 3.71 -18.43 7.46
CA GLY A 217 3.80 -19.88 7.50
C GLY A 217 4.40 -20.39 8.81
N GLU A 218 4.99 -21.58 8.79
CA GLU A 218 5.54 -22.24 9.98
C GLU A 218 6.97 -21.81 10.34
N HIS A 219 7.70 -21.24 9.39
CA HIS A 219 9.16 -21.06 9.51
C HIS A 219 9.65 -19.62 9.61
N GLU A 220 8.86 -18.64 9.16
CA GLU A 220 9.29 -17.25 9.16
C GLU A 220 8.61 -16.45 10.26
N VAL A 221 9.33 -16.27 11.39
CA VAL A 221 8.92 -15.41 12.50
C VAL A 221 9.91 -14.27 12.64
N GLN A 222 9.47 -13.03 12.46
CA GLN A 222 10.31 -11.84 12.55
C GLN A 222 9.53 -10.63 13.05
N PHE A 223 10.25 -9.68 13.62
CA PHE A 223 9.70 -8.36 13.90
C PHE A 223 9.65 -7.52 12.61
N ALA A 224 8.52 -6.90 12.34
CA ALA A 224 8.28 -6.14 11.13
C ALA A 224 7.37 -4.94 11.37
N TYR A 225 7.43 -4.01 10.44
CA TYR A 225 6.37 -3.04 10.15
C TYR A 225 5.67 -3.45 8.87
N GLU A 226 4.48 -2.93 8.63
CA GLU A 226 3.75 -3.12 7.39
C GLU A 226 3.40 -1.78 6.77
N ALA A 227 3.67 -1.65 5.47
CA ALA A 227 3.26 -0.49 4.70
C ALA A 227 2.04 -0.87 3.86
N HIS A 228 0.88 -0.36 4.27
CA HIS A 228 -0.37 -0.44 3.52
C HIS A 228 -0.35 0.68 2.48
N THR A 229 -0.56 0.34 1.23
CA THR A 229 -0.28 1.23 0.11
C THR A 229 -1.36 1.13 -0.95
N ALA A 230 -1.77 2.27 -1.48
CA ALA A 230 -2.62 2.35 -2.65
C ALA A 230 -1.84 2.88 -3.85
N CYS A 231 -2.02 2.29 -5.03
CA CYS A 231 -1.45 2.82 -6.26
C CYS A 231 -2.49 2.84 -7.40
N ASP A 232 -2.22 3.67 -8.42
CA ASP A 232 -2.99 3.75 -9.64
C ASP A 232 -2.60 2.64 -10.65
N PRO A 233 -3.30 2.47 -11.78
CA PRO A 233 -2.94 1.51 -12.84
C PRO A 233 -1.53 1.70 -13.43
N HIS A 234 -0.98 2.90 -13.35
CA HIS A 234 0.38 3.20 -13.81
C HIS A 234 1.42 2.94 -12.71
N GLY A 235 0.97 2.55 -11.49
CA GLY A 235 1.78 2.25 -10.32
C GLY A 235 2.27 3.50 -9.59
N PHE A 236 1.74 4.71 -9.84
CA PHE A 236 1.96 5.83 -8.94
C PHE A 236 1.31 5.55 -7.59
N ILE A 237 2.06 5.74 -6.52
CA ILE A 237 1.57 5.56 -5.16
C ILE A 237 0.69 6.77 -4.83
N LEU A 238 -0.61 6.51 -4.59
CA LEU A 238 -1.62 7.53 -4.29
C LEU A 238 -1.67 7.87 -2.80
N GLY A 239 -1.41 6.89 -1.96
CA GLY A 239 -1.44 7.04 -0.51
C GLY A 239 -0.87 5.82 0.19
N TYR A 240 -0.53 5.98 1.46
CA TYR A 240 0.01 4.91 2.30
C TYR A 240 -0.25 5.19 3.78
N ASP A 241 -0.22 4.11 4.57
CA ASP A 241 -0.06 4.15 6.02
C ASP A 241 0.94 3.08 6.47
N VAL A 242 1.49 3.24 7.67
CA VAL A 242 2.47 2.30 8.24
C VAL A 242 2.02 1.87 9.62
N THR A 243 1.95 0.57 9.83
CA THR A 243 1.53 -0.04 11.10
C THR A 243 2.59 -1.02 11.62
N PRO A 244 2.51 -1.44 12.90
CA PRO A 244 3.21 -2.63 13.36
C PRO A 244 2.83 -3.84 12.51
N GLY A 245 3.79 -4.71 12.16
CA GLY A 245 3.59 -5.81 11.22
C GLY A 245 2.70 -6.97 11.70
N ASN A 246 2.08 -6.83 12.87
CA ASN A 246 1.07 -7.75 13.39
C ASN A 246 -0.35 -7.17 13.35
N VAL A 247 -0.53 -5.98 12.76
CA VAL A 247 -1.84 -5.40 12.50
C VAL A 247 -2.38 -6.01 11.22
N HIS A 248 -3.61 -6.51 11.26
CA HIS A 248 -4.23 -7.12 10.09
C HIS A 248 -4.62 -6.05 9.06
N ASP A 249 -4.45 -6.34 7.77
CA ASP A 249 -4.75 -5.43 6.66
C ASP A 249 -6.13 -4.78 6.74
N SER A 250 -7.14 -5.55 7.15
CA SER A 250 -8.51 -5.04 7.30
C SER A 250 -8.68 -3.98 8.39
N VAL A 251 -7.73 -3.86 9.33
CA VAL A 251 -7.75 -2.82 10.38
C VAL A 251 -7.09 -1.53 9.88
N ALA A 252 -6.09 -1.66 9.02
CA ALA A 252 -5.38 -0.52 8.44
C ALA A 252 -6.08 0.07 7.20
N PHE A 253 -7.11 -0.61 6.69
CA PHE A 253 -7.81 -0.26 5.46
C PHE A 253 -8.37 1.17 5.50
N ASP A 254 -9.12 1.51 6.54
CA ASP A 254 -9.84 2.80 6.61
C ASP A 254 -8.88 3.99 6.50
N ALA A 255 -7.72 3.94 7.16
CA ALA A 255 -6.73 5.02 7.12
C ALA A 255 -6.17 5.27 5.70
N VAL A 256 -5.96 4.21 4.92
CA VAL A 256 -5.48 4.34 3.53
C VAL A 256 -6.62 4.75 2.61
N TYR A 257 -7.78 4.14 2.79
CA TYR A 257 -8.97 4.37 1.97
C TYR A 257 -9.45 5.82 2.07
N ASP A 258 -9.61 6.34 3.28
CA ASP A 258 -10.04 7.72 3.51
C ASP A 258 -9.06 8.70 2.87
N LYS A 259 -7.75 8.53 3.10
CA LYS A 259 -6.70 9.38 2.53
C LYS A 259 -6.73 9.44 1.00
N ILE A 260 -6.93 8.29 0.33
CA ILE A 260 -6.94 8.28 -1.14
C ILE A 260 -8.26 8.78 -1.72
N THR A 261 -9.40 8.56 -1.05
CA THR A 261 -10.70 9.01 -1.53
C THR A 261 -10.95 10.49 -1.30
N GLU A 262 -10.37 11.07 -0.25
CA GLU A 262 -10.32 12.52 -0.03
C GLU A 262 -9.50 13.22 -1.12
N ASN A 263 -8.31 12.70 -1.45
CA ASN A 263 -7.42 13.30 -2.46
C ASN A 263 -7.84 12.99 -3.90
N PHE A 264 -8.52 11.87 -4.14
CA PHE A 264 -8.93 11.38 -5.46
C PHE A 264 -10.40 10.92 -5.44
N PRO A 265 -11.38 11.85 -5.34
CA PRO A 265 -12.81 11.52 -5.30
C PRO A 265 -13.29 10.78 -6.55
N GLN A 266 -12.58 10.86 -7.67
CA GLN A 266 -12.86 10.16 -8.93
C GLN A 266 -12.57 8.65 -8.88
N ILE A 267 -11.99 8.12 -7.81
CA ILE A 267 -11.83 6.67 -7.65
C ILE A 267 -13.21 6.02 -7.69
N ASN A 268 -13.43 5.14 -8.64
CA ASN A 268 -14.68 4.40 -8.80
C ASN A 268 -14.51 2.90 -8.51
N THR A 269 -13.29 2.37 -8.58
CA THR A 269 -13.02 0.94 -8.36
C THR A 269 -11.83 0.75 -7.42
N VAL A 270 -12.02 -0.08 -6.41
CA VAL A 270 -10.97 -0.46 -5.44
C VAL A 270 -10.65 -1.94 -5.58
N VAL A 271 -9.40 -2.25 -5.82
CA VAL A 271 -8.89 -3.62 -6.07
C VAL A 271 -7.99 -4.04 -4.92
N MET A 272 -8.34 -5.15 -4.28
CA MET A 272 -7.62 -5.63 -3.08
C MET A 272 -7.40 -7.14 -3.11
N ASP A 273 -6.64 -7.66 -2.15
CA ASP A 273 -6.45 -9.10 -1.99
C ASP A 273 -7.52 -9.74 -1.06
N ALA A 274 -7.37 -11.06 -0.81
CA ALA A 274 -8.31 -11.81 0.01
C ALA A 274 -8.28 -11.44 1.50
N ALA A 275 -7.24 -10.78 2.00
CA ALA A 275 -7.13 -10.35 3.39
C ALA A 275 -8.10 -9.20 3.70
N PHE A 276 -8.38 -8.35 2.70
CA PHE A 276 -9.35 -7.26 2.80
C PHE A 276 -10.81 -7.70 2.64
N LYS A 277 -11.10 -8.96 2.31
CA LYS A 277 -12.47 -9.45 2.11
C LYS A 277 -13.19 -9.60 3.45
N THR A 278 -13.75 -8.51 3.93
CA THR A 278 -14.58 -8.43 5.15
C THR A 278 -15.91 -7.74 4.84
N PRO A 279 -16.99 -8.04 5.58
CA PRO A 279 -18.28 -7.38 5.38
C PRO A 279 -18.21 -5.86 5.49
N TRP A 280 -17.44 -5.34 6.45
CA TRP A 280 -17.25 -3.91 6.64
C TRP A 280 -16.61 -3.22 5.44
N ILE A 281 -15.49 -3.74 4.94
CA ILE A 281 -14.77 -3.14 3.81
C ILE A 281 -15.65 -3.11 2.56
N CYS A 282 -16.37 -4.21 2.27
CA CYS A 282 -17.29 -4.25 1.14
C CYS A 282 -18.41 -3.22 1.32
N LYS A 283 -19.04 -3.16 2.51
CA LYS A 283 -20.07 -2.18 2.83
C LYS A 283 -19.56 -0.75 2.65
N ARG A 284 -18.44 -0.40 3.26
CA ARG A 284 -17.87 0.94 3.21
C ARG A 284 -17.64 1.45 1.79
N ILE A 285 -17.03 0.63 0.93
CA ILE A 285 -16.73 1.01 -0.45
C ILE A 285 -18.01 1.13 -1.29
N ILE A 286 -18.95 0.20 -1.11
CA ILE A 286 -20.21 0.18 -1.88
C ILE A 286 -21.14 1.30 -1.45
N ASP A 287 -21.24 1.60 -0.16
CA ASP A 287 -22.04 2.73 0.36
C ASP A 287 -21.49 4.08 -0.14
N ASP A 288 -20.18 4.19 -0.37
CA ASP A 288 -19.54 5.34 -1.01
C ASP A 288 -19.79 5.38 -2.55
N GLY A 289 -20.61 4.47 -3.09
CA GLY A 289 -20.94 4.39 -4.52
C GLY A 289 -19.81 3.86 -5.40
N ARG A 290 -18.83 3.16 -4.83
CA ARG A 290 -17.67 2.62 -5.54
C ARG A 290 -17.75 1.11 -5.72
N GLN A 291 -17.01 0.59 -6.69
CA GLN A 291 -16.95 -0.84 -7.02
C GLN A 291 -15.81 -1.53 -6.26
N VAL A 292 -16.08 -2.73 -5.77
CA VAL A 292 -15.09 -3.58 -5.07
C VAL A 292 -14.65 -4.72 -5.98
N SER A 293 -13.34 -4.89 -6.15
CA SER A 293 -12.76 -6.02 -6.87
C SER A 293 -11.88 -6.85 -5.94
N LEU A 294 -12.32 -8.07 -5.64
CA LEU A 294 -11.70 -9.00 -4.70
C LEU A 294 -11.52 -10.39 -5.33
N PRO A 295 -10.54 -11.18 -4.88
CA PRO A 295 -10.39 -12.56 -5.37
C PRO A 295 -11.36 -13.50 -4.69
N TYR A 296 -11.46 -14.71 -5.26
CA TYR A 296 -12.14 -15.80 -4.59
C TYR A 296 -11.39 -16.20 -3.31
N LYS A 297 -12.09 -16.26 -2.20
CA LYS A 297 -11.58 -16.80 -0.93
C LYS A 297 -12.25 -18.15 -0.69
N ARG A 298 -11.45 -19.22 -0.76
CA ARG A 298 -11.98 -20.58 -0.52
C ARG A 298 -12.49 -20.68 0.91
N PRO A 299 -13.77 -21.06 1.11
CA PRO A 299 -14.27 -21.32 2.45
C PRO A 299 -13.51 -22.48 3.12
N MET A 300 -13.19 -22.31 4.39
CA MET A 300 -12.59 -23.38 5.20
C MET A 300 -13.71 -24.33 5.65
N THR A 301 -13.99 -25.34 4.85
CA THR A 301 -14.94 -26.39 5.16
C THR A 301 -14.17 -27.70 5.36
N LYS A 302 -14.55 -28.51 6.35
CA LYS A 302 -13.98 -29.86 6.52
C LYS A 302 -14.19 -30.67 5.26
N GLU A 303 -13.27 -31.56 4.98
CA GLU A 303 -13.40 -32.54 3.90
C GLU A 303 -14.68 -33.34 4.13
N ASP A 304 -15.38 -33.71 3.04
CA ASP A 304 -16.67 -34.41 3.03
C ASP A 304 -17.88 -33.68 3.63
N PHE A 305 -17.73 -32.40 4.01
CA PHE A 305 -18.86 -31.59 4.47
C PHE A 305 -19.39 -30.66 3.38
N PHE A 306 -20.70 -30.45 3.38
CA PHE A 306 -21.36 -29.46 2.53
C PHE A 306 -20.76 -28.09 2.72
N ARG A 307 -20.47 -27.42 1.61
CA ARG A 307 -19.87 -26.07 1.56
C ARG A 307 -20.95 -25.01 1.74
N LYS A 308 -20.55 -23.81 2.14
CA LYS A 308 -21.48 -22.69 2.40
C LYS A 308 -22.41 -22.40 1.20
N TYR A 309 -21.92 -22.50 -0.03
CA TYR A 309 -22.70 -22.22 -1.24
C TYR A 309 -23.74 -23.30 -1.59
N GLU A 310 -23.73 -24.47 -0.94
CA GLU A 310 -24.71 -25.50 -1.09
C GLU A 310 -25.95 -25.26 -0.20
N TYR A 311 -25.88 -24.26 0.68
CA TYR A 311 -27.01 -23.76 1.46
C TYR A 311 -27.51 -22.48 0.81
N VAL A 312 -28.76 -22.50 0.30
CA VAL A 312 -29.31 -21.35 -0.46
C VAL A 312 -30.10 -20.46 0.48
N TYR A 313 -29.74 -19.18 0.50
CA TYR A 313 -30.52 -18.18 1.23
C TYR A 313 -31.69 -17.69 0.39
N ASP A 314 -32.89 -17.74 0.98
CA ASP A 314 -34.10 -17.19 0.42
C ASP A 314 -34.40 -15.85 1.12
N GLU A 315 -34.23 -14.77 0.37
CA GLU A 315 -34.41 -13.41 0.87
C GLU A 315 -35.86 -13.07 1.20
N TYR A 316 -36.81 -13.61 0.42
CA TYR A 316 -38.24 -13.33 0.60
C TYR A 316 -38.79 -13.94 1.89
N TYR A 317 -38.40 -15.21 2.19
CA TYR A 317 -38.80 -15.90 3.41
C TYR A 317 -37.84 -15.75 4.58
N ASP A 318 -36.72 -15.07 4.39
CA ASP A 318 -35.62 -14.95 5.34
C ASP A 318 -35.27 -16.28 5.99
N CYS A 319 -34.95 -17.26 5.16
CA CYS A 319 -34.59 -18.60 5.59
C CYS A 319 -33.43 -19.15 4.73
N ILE A 320 -32.85 -20.26 5.19
CA ILE A 320 -31.84 -20.99 4.41
C ILE A 320 -32.36 -22.37 4.06
N LEU A 321 -32.25 -22.75 2.80
CA LEU A 321 -32.54 -24.10 2.31
C LEU A 321 -31.25 -24.93 2.36
N CYS A 322 -31.33 -26.12 3.00
CA CYS A 322 -30.21 -27.04 3.00
C CYS A 322 -30.21 -27.93 1.74
N PRO A 323 -29.12 -28.68 1.44
CA PRO A 323 -29.05 -29.61 0.30
C PRO A 323 -30.15 -30.69 0.26
N ALA A 324 -30.80 -30.97 1.38
CA ALA A 324 -31.97 -31.85 1.46
C ALA A 324 -33.30 -31.09 1.34
N ASN A 325 -33.31 -29.85 0.83
CA ASN A 325 -34.50 -29.01 0.66
C ASN A 325 -35.28 -28.74 1.97
N GLN A 326 -34.62 -28.78 3.13
CA GLN A 326 -35.25 -28.44 4.40
C GLN A 326 -34.93 -27.01 4.80
N VAL A 327 -35.89 -26.34 5.42
CA VAL A 327 -35.78 -24.94 5.84
C VAL A 327 -35.06 -24.82 7.17
N LEU A 328 -33.99 -24.04 7.17
CA LEU A 328 -33.36 -23.56 8.38
C LEU A 328 -33.96 -22.18 8.71
N LYS A 329 -34.58 -22.04 9.87
CA LYS A 329 -35.23 -20.79 10.30
C LYS A 329 -34.28 -19.88 11.05
N TYR A 330 -34.52 -18.59 10.93
CA TYR A 330 -33.84 -17.61 11.76
C TYR A 330 -33.98 -17.91 13.26
N SER A 331 -32.89 -17.88 13.96
CA SER A 331 -32.84 -18.14 15.41
C SER A 331 -32.47 -16.89 16.21
N THR A 332 -31.40 -16.24 15.82
CA THR A 332 -30.88 -15.05 16.50
C THR A 332 -29.80 -14.37 15.65
N THR A 333 -29.51 -13.11 15.94
CA THR A 333 -28.29 -12.42 15.45
C THR A 333 -27.33 -12.28 16.61
N ASN A 334 -26.13 -12.79 16.44
CA ASN A 334 -25.11 -12.81 17.49
C ASN A 334 -24.36 -11.44 17.59
N ARG A 335 -23.44 -11.31 18.55
CA ARG A 335 -22.69 -10.09 18.82
C ARG A 335 -21.69 -9.67 17.74
N ASP A 336 -21.35 -10.62 16.87
CA ASP A 336 -20.43 -10.39 15.74
C ASP A 336 -21.17 -10.04 14.44
N GLY A 337 -22.50 -9.84 14.50
CA GLY A 337 -23.33 -9.47 13.37
C GLY A 337 -23.78 -10.63 12.50
N TYR A 338 -23.62 -11.88 12.96
CA TYR A 338 -24.07 -13.03 12.20
C TYR A 338 -25.48 -13.45 12.60
N ARG A 339 -26.42 -13.46 11.65
CA ARG A 339 -27.71 -14.16 11.73
C ARG A 339 -27.44 -15.65 11.75
N GLU A 340 -28.03 -16.35 12.71
CA GLU A 340 -27.97 -17.81 12.84
C GLU A 340 -29.26 -18.43 12.40
N TYR A 341 -29.17 -19.30 11.38
CA TYR A 341 -30.29 -20.10 10.89
C TYR A 341 -30.14 -21.55 11.32
N LYS A 342 -31.16 -22.14 11.96
CA LYS A 342 -31.08 -23.46 12.57
C LYS A 342 -32.06 -24.42 11.94
N SER A 343 -31.59 -25.64 11.69
CA SER A 343 -32.44 -26.75 11.22
C SER A 343 -33.27 -27.35 12.36
N ASP A 344 -34.37 -28.04 12.01
CA ASP A 344 -35.12 -28.80 12.98
C ASP A 344 -34.43 -30.15 13.25
N PRO A 345 -33.99 -30.42 14.49
CA PRO A 345 -33.34 -31.67 14.87
C PRO A 345 -34.18 -32.90 14.58
N LYS A 346 -35.52 -32.77 14.70
CA LYS A 346 -36.45 -33.89 14.49
C LYS A 346 -36.46 -34.38 13.03
N ILE A 347 -36.24 -33.45 12.09
CA ILE A 347 -36.12 -33.77 10.66
C ILE A 347 -34.70 -34.28 10.38
N CYS A 348 -33.70 -33.66 10.96
CA CYS A 348 -32.29 -33.95 10.66
C CYS A 348 -31.85 -35.33 11.17
N VAL A 349 -32.43 -35.88 12.25
CA VAL A 349 -32.08 -37.19 12.79
C VAL A 349 -32.23 -38.30 11.75
N ASN A 350 -33.21 -38.20 10.84
CA ASN A 350 -33.47 -39.18 9.77
C ASN A 350 -32.92 -38.75 8.40
N CYS A 351 -32.12 -37.68 8.35
CA CYS A 351 -31.61 -37.16 7.09
C CYS A 351 -30.47 -38.04 6.53
N PRO A 352 -30.53 -38.49 5.27
CA PRO A 352 -29.48 -39.32 4.67
C PRO A 352 -28.13 -38.60 4.55
N PHE A 353 -28.13 -37.26 4.57
CA PHE A 353 -26.94 -36.45 4.48
C PHE A 353 -26.39 -35.95 5.84
N LEU A 354 -26.89 -36.49 6.95
CA LEU A 354 -26.55 -36.02 8.29
C LEU A 354 -25.01 -36.01 8.52
N SER A 355 -24.32 -37.07 8.10
CA SER A 355 -22.87 -37.22 8.26
C SER A 355 -22.04 -36.17 7.50
N GLN A 356 -22.56 -35.68 6.36
CA GLN A 356 -21.94 -34.64 5.54
C GLN A 356 -22.38 -33.21 5.94
N CYS A 357 -23.40 -33.13 6.82
CA CYS A 357 -24.02 -31.88 7.20
C CYS A 357 -23.51 -31.34 8.56
N THR A 358 -23.59 -32.19 9.61
CA THR A 358 -23.26 -31.76 10.98
C THR A 358 -22.73 -32.88 11.85
N GLN A 359 -21.82 -32.52 12.79
CA GLN A 359 -21.33 -33.40 13.87
C GLN A 359 -21.97 -33.03 15.22
N SER A 360 -23.00 -32.18 15.22
CA SER A 360 -23.66 -31.76 16.45
C SER A 360 -24.34 -32.96 17.11
N LYS A 361 -24.16 -33.14 18.42
CA LYS A 361 -24.81 -34.19 19.23
C LYS A 361 -26.36 -34.14 19.14
N ASN A 362 -26.89 -32.94 18.92
CA ASN A 362 -28.32 -32.69 18.81
C ASN A 362 -28.82 -32.79 17.37
N HIS A 363 -28.03 -33.29 16.40
CA HIS A 363 -28.36 -33.38 14.98
C HIS A 363 -28.79 -32.02 14.35
N GLN A 364 -28.48 -30.90 14.99
CA GLN A 364 -28.86 -29.57 14.52
C GLN A 364 -27.75 -28.95 13.69
N LYS A 365 -28.04 -28.47 12.49
CA LYS A 365 -27.16 -27.63 11.68
C LYS A 365 -27.46 -26.18 11.94
N THR A 366 -26.41 -25.40 12.18
CA THR A 366 -26.47 -23.94 12.18
C THR A 366 -25.67 -23.41 10.99
N VAL A 367 -26.30 -22.55 10.20
CA VAL A 367 -25.66 -21.81 9.12
C VAL A 367 -25.73 -20.33 9.47
N THR A 368 -24.64 -19.62 9.27
CA THR A 368 -24.55 -18.19 9.63
C THR A 368 -24.45 -17.32 8.38
N ARG A 369 -25.12 -16.17 8.41
CA ARG A 369 -25.07 -15.12 7.38
C ARG A 369 -24.87 -13.78 8.08
N HIS A 370 -23.84 -13.02 7.68
CA HIS A 370 -23.60 -11.70 8.26
C HIS A 370 -24.70 -10.72 7.84
N ILE A 371 -25.08 -9.74 8.68
CA ILE A 371 -26.09 -8.73 8.35
C ILE A 371 -25.69 -7.92 7.10
N TRP A 372 -24.38 -7.78 6.84
CA TRP A 372 -23.80 -7.15 5.67
C TRP A 372 -23.33 -8.13 4.58
N GLU A 373 -23.85 -9.36 4.56
CA GLU A 373 -23.44 -10.38 3.56
C GLU A 373 -23.79 -9.96 2.14
N ALA A 374 -24.86 -9.19 1.93
CA ALA A 374 -25.25 -8.69 0.62
C ALA A 374 -24.16 -7.88 -0.08
N TYR A 375 -23.35 -7.12 0.67
CA TYR A 375 -22.21 -6.38 0.13
C TYR A 375 -21.09 -7.31 -0.34
N ILE A 376 -20.87 -8.42 0.36
CA ILE A 376 -19.90 -9.44 -0.09
C ILE A 376 -20.40 -10.13 -1.36
N GLU A 377 -21.69 -10.43 -1.43
CA GLU A 377 -22.33 -11.04 -2.62
C GLU A 377 -22.22 -10.13 -3.83
N GLN A 378 -22.49 -8.83 -3.67
CA GLN A 378 -22.32 -7.84 -4.73
C GLN A 378 -20.85 -7.77 -5.22
N ALA A 379 -19.86 -7.82 -4.32
CA ALA A 379 -18.46 -7.89 -4.70
C ALA A 379 -18.11 -9.20 -5.43
N GLU A 380 -18.71 -10.33 -5.04
CA GLU A 380 -18.57 -11.61 -5.75
C GLU A 380 -19.17 -11.56 -7.15
N ASP A 381 -20.35 -10.96 -7.32
CA ASP A 381 -21.00 -10.80 -8.62
C ASP A 381 -20.10 -10.02 -9.57
N PHE A 382 -19.53 -8.90 -9.13
CA PHE A 382 -18.58 -8.15 -9.93
C PHE A 382 -17.35 -8.97 -10.31
N ARG A 383 -16.83 -9.78 -9.40
CA ARG A 383 -15.69 -10.69 -9.66
C ARG A 383 -15.96 -11.64 -10.83
N HIS A 384 -17.21 -12.05 -11.04
CA HIS A 384 -17.60 -12.97 -12.12
C HIS A 384 -17.73 -12.28 -13.48
N THR A 385 -17.86 -10.94 -13.50
CA THR A 385 -17.93 -10.18 -14.76
C THR A 385 -16.60 -10.22 -15.54
N PRO A 386 -16.63 -10.05 -16.88
CA PRO A 386 -15.42 -9.92 -17.68
C PRO A 386 -14.55 -8.71 -17.23
N GLU A 387 -15.22 -7.61 -16.88
CA GLU A 387 -14.57 -6.39 -16.40
C GLU A 387 -13.84 -6.63 -15.07
N GLY A 388 -14.53 -7.21 -14.07
CA GLY A 388 -13.93 -7.51 -12.77
C GLY A 388 -12.72 -8.43 -12.86
N LYS A 389 -12.77 -9.43 -13.75
CA LYS A 389 -11.63 -10.31 -14.04
C LYS A 389 -10.46 -9.56 -14.66
N ALA A 390 -10.72 -8.69 -15.64
CA ALA A 390 -9.70 -7.91 -16.33
C ALA A 390 -9.03 -6.89 -15.39
N ILE A 391 -9.81 -6.20 -14.55
CA ILE A 391 -9.29 -5.24 -13.57
C ILE A 391 -8.45 -5.97 -12.51
N TYR A 392 -8.95 -7.08 -11.95
CA TYR A 392 -8.21 -7.83 -10.94
C TYR A 392 -6.88 -8.39 -11.46
N ALA A 393 -6.83 -8.84 -12.71
CA ALA A 393 -5.61 -9.35 -13.35
C ALA A 393 -4.48 -8.32 -13.38
N LYS A 394 -4.81 -7.02 -13.46
CA LYS A 394 -3.82 -5.92 -13.45
C LYS A 394 -3.05 -5.78 -12.14
N ARG A 395 -3.48 -6.41 -11.03
CA ARG A 395 -2.74 -6.37 -9.75
C ARG A 395 -1.28 -6.75 -9.89
N LYS A 396 -0.99 -7.78 -10.68
CA LYS A 396 0.38 -8.29 -10.91
C LYS A 396 1.30 -7.23 -11.53
N GLU A 397 0.74 -6.42 -12.42
CA GLU A 397 1.49 -5.39 -13.15
C GLU A 397 1.54 -4.05 -12.41
N THR A 398 0.71 -3.85 -11.41
CA THR A 398 0.54 -2.61 -10.65
C THR A 398 1.14 -2.73 -9.24
N ILE A 399 0.33 -3.06 -8.25
CA ILE A 399 0.75 -3.03 -6.83
C ILE A 399 1.82 -4.07 -6.50
N GLU A 400 1.71 -5.30 -7.03
CA GLU A 400 2.70 -6.34 -6.78
C GLU A 400 4.06 -5.97 -7.39
N ARG A 401 4.07 -5.40 -8.62
CA ARG A 401 5.28 -4.89 -9.25
C ARG A 401 5.84 -3.67 -8.51
N THR A 402 5.00 -2.79 -8.01
CA THR A 402 5.42 -1.63 -7.21
C THR A 402 6.13 -2.09 -5.93
N PHE A 403 5.63 -3.11 -5.25
CA PHE A 403 6.31 -3.70 -4.09
C PHE A 403 7.58 -4.45 -4.45
N ALA A 404 7.61 -5.15 -5.57
CA ALA A 404 8.84 -5.76 -6.07
C ALA A 404 9.92 -4.70 -6.32
N ASP A 405 9.57 -3.60 -7.00
CA ASP A 405 10.49 -2.49 -7.23
C ASP A 405 10.94 -1.82 -5.92
N ALA A 406 10.03 -1.62 -4.95
CA ALA A 406 10.36 -1.09 -3.63
C ALA A 406 11.39 -1.96 -2.90
N LYS A 407 11.22 -3.28 -2.93
CA LYS A 407 12.10 -4.23 -2.26
C LYS A 407 13.44 -4.42 -2.96
N GLU A 408 13.45 -4.55 -4.28
CA GLU A 408 14.66 -4.87 -5.05
C GLU A 408 15.48 -3.63 -5.43
N LYS A 409 14.81 -2.56 -5.86
CA LYS A 409 15.50 -1.38 -6.41
C LYS A 409 15.66 -0.27 -5.37
N HIS A 410 14.80 -0.24 -4.35
CA HIS A 410 14.76 0.83 -3.36
C HIS A 410 15.06 0.37 -1.93
N ALA A 411 15.61 -0.86 -1.76
CA ALA A 411 16.04 -1.43 -0.48
C ALA A 411 14.96 -1.40 0.62
N MET A 412 13.71 -1.74 0.28
CA MET A 412 12.58 -1.72 1.24
C MET A 412 12.36 -3.06 1.97
N ARG A 413 13.22 -4.07 1.77
CA ARG A 413 13.10 -5.36 2.48
C ARG A 413 13.28 -5.24 3.98
N CYS A 414 14.12 -4.33 4.43
CA CYS A 414 14.39 -4.07 5.84
C CYS A 414 14.68 -2.60 6.09
N THR A 415 14.40 -2.15 7.31
CA THR A 415 14.71 -0.77 7.73
C THR A 415 15.76 -0.76 8.84
N ASN A 416 16.57 0.29 8.86
CA ASN A 416 17.49 0.61 9.97
C ASN A 416 16.85 1.57 10.97
N MET A 417 15.65 2.09 10.66
CA MET A 417 14.90 2.97 11.55
C MET A 417 14.23 2.16 12.65
N ARG A 418 14.04 2.78 13.81
CA ARG A 418 13.31 2.26 14.96
C ARG A 418 12.26 3.26 15.39
N GLY A 419 11.11 2.76 15.82
CA GLY A 419 9.94 3.55 16.16
C GLY A 419 9.06 3.87 14.95
N LEU A 420 7.74 3.77 15.14
CA LEU A 420 6.74 3.87 14.08
C LEU A 420 6.82 5.20 13.31
N ALA A 421 6.96 6.32 14.01
CA ALA A 421 7.04 7.64 13.40
C ALA A 421 8.24 7.76 12.44
N ARG A 422 9.42 7.26 12.84
CA ARG A 422 10.63 7.29 11.99
C ARG A 422 10.52 6.35 10.80
N VAL A 423 9.88 5.19 10.98
CA VAL A 423 9.65 4.24 9.88
C VAL A 423 8.62 4.81 8.90
N ARG A 424 7.56 5.46 9.38
CA ARG A 424 6.57 6.15 8.54
C ARG A 424 7.23 7.24 7.68
N ASN A 425 8.06 8.08 8.29
CA ASN A 425 8.85 9.10 7.57
C ASN A 425 9.76 8.47 6.50
N TRP A 426 10.49 7.41 6.86
CA TRP A 426 11.39 6.71 5.93
C TRP A 426 10.62 6.06 4.77
N VAL A 427 9.45 5.49 5.00
CA VAL A 427 8.56 4.91 3.96
C VAL A 427 8.04 6.03 3.06
N GLY A 428 7.57 7.14 3.62
CA GLY A 428 7.04 8.28 2.86
C GLY A 428 8.05 8.86 1.88
N LEU A 429 9.27 9.13 2.36
CA LEU A 429 10.36 9.65 1.50
C LEU A 429 10.78 8.63 0.43
N LYS A 430 10.71 7.32 0.74
CA LYS A 430 10.98 6.26 -0.24
C LYS A 430 9.91 6.21 -1.32
N PHE A 431 8.64 6.31 -0.94
CA PHE A 431 7.53 6.34 -1.89
C PHE A 431 7.52 7.63 -2.73
N ALA A 432 7.90 8.78 -2.13
CA ALA A 432 8.14 10.00 -2.88
C ALA A 432 9.24 9.81 -3.94
N ALA A 433 10.37 9.18 -3.57
CA ALA A 433 11.45 8.90 -4.50
C ALA A 433 11.01 7.92 -5.62
N MET A 434 10.18 6.93 -5.32
CA MET A 434 9.63 6.00 -6.32
C MET A 434 8.70 6.71 -7.30
N ASN A 435 7.79 7.54 -6.81
CA ASN A 435 6.91 8.37 -7.64
C ASN A 435 7.73 9.35 -8.50
N LEU A 436 8.72 10.02 -7.91
CA LEU A 436 9.61 10.95 -8.60
C LEU A 436 10.40 10.27 -9.74
N LYS A 437 10.95 9.08 -9.49
CA LYS A 437 11.62 8.29 -10.53
C LYS A 437 10.69 7.95 -11.68
N ARG A 438 9.46 7.53 -11.37
CA ARG A 438 8.44 7.21 -12.38
C ARG A 438 8.06 8.44 -13.17
N LEU A 439 7.77 9.55 -12.51
CA LEU A 439 7.49 10.84 -13.11
C LEU A 439 8.61 11.27 -14.07
N ALA A 440 9.87 11.23 -13.62
CA ALA A 440 11.02 11.64 -14.42
C ALA A 440 11.18 10.80 -15.71
N VAL A 441 10.94 9.49 -15.60
CA VAL A 441 10.98 8.59 -16.78
C VAL A 441 9.84 8.92 -17.76
N TRP A 442 8.64 9.20 -17.26
CA TRP A 442 7.48 9.53 -18.12
C TRP A 442 7.65 10.90 -18.79
N VAL A 443 8.13 11.91 -18.05
CA VAL A 443 8.46 13.23 -18.62
C VAL A 443 9.50 13.09 -19.76
N ALA A 444 10.56 12.33 -19.52
CA ALA A 444 11.60 12.11 -20.51
C ALA A 444 11.07 11.37 -21.77
N LYS A 445 10.22 10.37 -21.60
CA LYS A 445 9.57 9.66 -22.72
C LYS A 445 8.69 10.59 -23.53
N ASN A 446 7.87 11.42 -22.89
CA ASN A 446 6.99 12.36 -23.60
C ASN A 446 7.78 13.43 -24.37
N LEU A 447 8.89 13.92 -23.80
CA LEU A 447 9.77 14.86 -24.53
C LEU A 447 10.36 14.21 -25.78
N LEU A 448 10.81 12.96 -25.71
CA LEU A 448 11.30 12.22 -26.86
C LEU A 448 10.20 12.01 -27.92
N CYS A 449 9.00 11.59 -27.50
CA CYS A 449 7.88 11.42 -28.42
C CYS A 449 7.50 12.74 -29.12
N ARG A 450 7.46 13.87 -28.39
CA ARG A 450 7.18 15.19 -28.97
C ARG A 450 8.29 15.63 -29.94
N TRP A 451 9.56 15.35 -29.63
CA TRP A 451 10.67 15.64 -30.52
C TRP A 451 10.61 14.83 -31.81
N PHE A 452 10.35 13.52 -31.73
CA PHE A 452 10.15 12.66 -32.89
C PHE A 452 8.94 13.10 -33.76
N TYR A 453 7.84 13.50 -33.11
CA TYR A 453 6.66 14.00 -33.81
C TYR A 453 6.95 15.32 -34.53
N SER A 454 7.63 16.27 -33.90
CA SER A 454 8.06 17.53 -34.50
C SER A 454 9.03 17.29 -35.66
N PHE A 455 9.96 16.35 -35.49
CA PHE A 455 10.92 15.96 -36.55
C PHE A 455 10.21 15.28 -37.75
N SER A 456 9.21 14.44 -37.50
CA SER A 456 8.43 13.78 -38.57
C SER A 456 7.54 14.73 -39.34
N LEU A 457 7.11 15.83 -38.76
CA LEU A 457 6.37 16.91 -39.47
C LEU A 457 7.26 17.72 -40.40
N HIS A 458 8.57 17.78 -40.15
CA HIS A 458 9.52 18.51 -41.00
C HIS A 458 10.20 17.65 -42.05
N PHE A 459 10.18 16.33 -41.91
CA PHE A 459 10.78 15.39 -42.86
C PHE A 459 9.73 14.42 -43.41
N SER A 460 9.21 14.75 -44.63
CA SER A 460 8.60 13.94 -45.69
C SER A 460 7.84 12.61 -45.39
N PRO A 461 6.77 12.26 -46.12
CA PRO A 461 5.86 11.12 -45.84
C PRO A 461 6.49 9.72 -45.85
N ILE A 462 7.73 9.58 -46.23
CA ILE A 462 8.45 8.29 -46.30
C ILE A 462 8.78 7.72 -44.91
N PHE A 463 8.87 8.55 -43.88
CA PHE A 463 9.22 8.10 -42.49
C PHE A 463 8.04 7.63 -41.67
N LEU A 464 6.80 7.92 -42.04
CA LEU A 464 5.58 7.55 -41.30
C LEU A 464 5.30 6.04 -41.30
N ASN A 465 5.87 5.27 -42.21
CA ASN A 465 5.67 3.82 -42.30
C ASN A 465 6.58 3.02 -41.37
N ASN A 466 7.60 3.64 -40.78
CA ASN A 466 8.60 2.97 -39.92
C ASN A 466 8.47 3.28 -38.41
N ILE A 467 7.35 3.87 -37.99
CA ILE A 467 7.10 4.12 -36.55
C ILE A 467 6.66 2.80 -35.89
N PRO A 468 7.34 2.33 -34.81
CA PRO A 468 6.93 1.14 -34.07
C PRO A 468 5.46 1.21 -33.64
N PRO A 469 4.74 0.08 -33.61
CA PRO A 469 3.30 0.02 -33.28
C PRO A 469 2.96 0.66 -31.92
N GLU A 470 3.89 0.58 -30.98
CA GLU A 470 3.78 1.14 -29.62
C GLU A 470 3.68 2.68 -29.59
N LEU A 471 4.19 3.37 -30.63
CA LEU A 471 4.13 4.83 -30.75
C LEU A 471 2.91 5.32 -31.54
N ARG A 472 2.20 4.42 -32.26
CA ARG A 472 0.98 4.77 -33.02
C ARG A 472 -0.25 4.97 -32.12
N GLN A 473 -0.26 4.40 -30.92
CA GLN A 473 -1.38 4.50 -29.97
C GLN A 473 -1.42 5.85 -29.21
N LEU A 474 -0.40 6.69 -29.31
CA LEU A 474 -0.35 8.03 -28.69
C LEU A 474 -1.07 9.13 -29.51
N ARG A 475 -1.91 8.75 -30.46
CA ARG A 475 -2.62 9.69 -31.36
C ARG A 475 -3.95 10.23 -30.81
N VAL A 476 -4.33 9.84 -29.58
CA VAL A 476 -5.58 10.29 -28.94
C VAL A 476 -5.27 10.66 -27.47
N LEU A 477 -4.77 11.85 -27.32
CA LEU A 477 -4.94 12.72 -26.14
C LEU A 477 -4.50 14.14 -26.50
#